data_259ab841102c3fca72dfc3c1c92fb4ec
#
_entry.id   259ab841102c3fca72dfc3c1c92fb4ec
#
_cell.length_a   1.000
_cell.length_b   1.000
_cell.length_c   1.000
_cell.angle_alpha   90.00
_cell.angle_beta   90.00
_cell.angle_gamma   90.00
#
_symmetry.space_group_name_H-M   'P 1'
#
loop_
_entity.id
_entity.type
_entity.pdbx_description
1 polymer ?
#
loop_
_entity_poly.entity_id
_entity_poly.type
_entity_poly.pdbx_seq_one_letter_code
_entity_poly.pdbx_strand_id
1 'polypeptide(L)'
;MVKNTVFSGAAYALGMPTGTSSVGPASPISGQTRFNTTTNRLEFYANITGTPSWNAVSREGNVVIARDNFTGNGIASQFWPTSTNFSSGDENKVLVHVGTVYQIPVTNYTFNGSGNIIFASPPAGGAAITLISGFASTVSTLA
;
A
#
# COMPACT_ATOMS: atom_id res chain seq x y z
N MET A 1 18.29 31.55 -22.58
CA MET A 1 17.01 32.29 -22.71
C MET A 1 15.91 31.44 -22.12
N VAL A 2 15.41 31.79 -20.95
CA VAL A 2 14.29 31.08 -20.32
C VAL A 2 13.03 31.52 -21.06
N LYS A 3 12.42 30.59 -21.83
CA LYS A 3 11.10 30.86 -22.42
C LYS A 3 10.07 30.71 -21.30
N ASN A 4 9.52 31.81 -20.83
CA ASN A 4 8.28 31.77 -20.06
C ASN A 4 7.17 31.25 -20.95
N THR A 5 6.72 30.03 -20.71
CA THR A 5 5.53 29.50 -21.34
C THR A 5 4.31 30.10 -20.63
N VAL A 6 3.67 31.06 -21.26
CA VAL A 6 2.39 31.62 -20.79
C VAL A 6 1.31 30.63 -21.19
N PHE A 7 0.64 30.05 -20.23
CA PHE A 7 -0.54 29.21 -20.47
C PHE A 7 -1.75 30.14 -20.69
N SER A 8 -2.07 30.39 -21.94
CA SER A 8 -3.27 31.12 -22.32
C SER A 8 -4.16 30.20 -23.18
N GLY A 9 -5.34 29.91 -22.70
CA GLY A 9 -6.32 29.12 -23.45
C GLY A 9 -7.67 29.14 -22.76
N ALA A 10 -8.73 29.06 -23.56
CA ALA A 10 -10.11 29.02 -23.09
C ALA A 10 -10.48 27.68 -22.42
N ALA A 11 -9.55 26.77 -22.30
CA ALA A 11 -9.75 25.49 -21.63
C ALA A 11 -9.29 25.60 -20.17
N TYR A 12 -10.12 25.20 -19.24
CA TYR A 12 -9.85 25.18 -17.80
C TYR A 12 -8.86 24.06 -17.39
N ALA A 13 -7.98 23.62 -18.30
CA ALA A 13 -7.03 22.55 -18.05
C ALA A 13 -5.66 22.85 -18.67
N LEU A 14 -4.60 22.49 -17.94
CA LEU A 14 -3.23 22.48 -18.44
C LEU A 14 -2.93 21.10 -19.03
N GLY A 15 -2.56 21.05 -20.33
CA GLY A 15 -2.02 19.84 -20.95
C GLY A 15 -0.61 19.56 -20.46
N MET A 16 -0.38 18.38 -19.89
CA MET A 16 0.95 17.93 -19.47
C MET A 16 1.57 17.02 -20.55
N PRO A 17 2.92 16.95 -20.64
CA PRO A 17 3.58 15.95 -21.45
C PRO A 17 3.12 14.54 -21.04
N THR A 18 2.80 13.71 -22.02
CA THR A 18 2.35 12.32 -21.80
C THR A 18 3.34 11.33 -22.39
N GLY A 19 3.42 10.16 -21.84
CA GLY A 19 4.23 9.05 -22.34
C GLY A 19 3.94 7.76 -21.59
N THR A 20 4.36 6.64 -22.16
CA THR A 20 4.28 5.33 -21.50
C THR A 20 5.44 5.16 -20.52
N SER A 21 5.41 4.09 -19.69
CA SER A 21 6.53 3.77 -18.78
C SER A 21 7.85 3.57 -19.52
N SER A 22 7.81 3.08 -20.78
CA SER A 22 8.98 2.81 -21.62
C SER A 22 9.41 4.00 -22.50
N VAL A 23 8.58 5.04 -22.61
CA VAL A 23 8.85 6.22 -23.43
C VAL A 23 8.94 7.45 -22.55
N GLY A 24 10.14 7.99 -22.43
CA GLY A 24 10.42 9.20 -21.66
C GLY A 24 11.65 9.92 -22.20
N PRO A 25 12.02 11.07 -21.64
CA PRO A 25 13.26 11.74 -21.99
C PRO A 25 14.47 10.83 -21.78
N ALA A 26 15.38 10.80 -22.74
CA ALA A 26 16.61 10.00 -22.66
C ALA A 26 17.50 10.40 -21.46
N SER A 27 17.45 11.68 -21.07
CA SER A 27 18.18 12.21 -19.93
C SER A 27 17.27 13.12 -19.11
N PRO A 28 16.40 12.53 -18.27
CA PRO A 28 15.50 13.34 -17.46
C PRO A 28 16.26 14.09 -16.38
N ILE A 29 15.77 15.30 -16.03
CA ILE A 29 16.33 16.15 -14.99
C ILE A 29 15.30 16.32 -13.85
N SER A 30 15.80 16.48 -12.62
CA SER A 30 14.96 16.68 -11.45
C SER A 30 14.00 17.84 -11.63
N GLY A 31 12.75 17.63 -11.22
CA GLY A 31 11.66 18.59 -11.37
C GLY A 31 10.85 18.46 -12.65
N GLN A 32 11.25 17.64 -13.61
CA GLN A 32 10.40 17.34 -14.74
C GLN A 32 9.15 16.55 -14.29
N THR A 33 8.02 16.88 -14.91
CA THR A 33 6.73 16.24 -14.65
C THR A 33 6.13 15.72 -15.94
N ARG A 34 5.39 14.60 -15.85
CA ARG A 34 4.66 13.99 -16.96
C ARG A 34 3.44 13.23 -16.48
N PHE A 35 2.52 12.95 -17.39
CA PHE A 35 1.47 11.95 -17.17
C PHE A 35 1.88 10.63 -17.82
N ASN A 36 1.99 9.57 -17.02
CA ASN A 36 2.30 8.22 -17.52
C ASN A 36 1.00 7.51 -17.92
N THR A 37 0.86 7.24 -19.22
CA THR A 37 -0.34 6.63 -19.78
C THR A 37 -0.45 5.13 -19.54
N THR A 38 0.66 4.44 -19.23
CA THR A 38 0.63 3.02 -18.84
C THR A 38 0.07 2.84 -17.43
N THR A 39 0.48 3.70 -16.49
CA THR A 39 0.07 3.62 -15.09
C THR A 39 -1.10 4.52 -14.75
N ASN A 40 -1.51 5.41 -15.67
CA ASN A 40 -2.52 6.46 -15.46
C ASN A 40 -2.20 7.35 -14.25
N ARG A 41 -0.92 7.77 -14.12
CA ARG A 41 -0.44 8.57 -12.99
C ARG A 41 0.34 9.80 -13.45
N LEU A 42 0.21 10.86 -12.67
CA LEU A 42 1.12 11.99 -12.71
C LEU A 42 2.43 11.56 -12.06
N GLU A 43 3.54 11.83 -12.74
CA GLU A 43 4.88 11.49 -12.26
C GLU A 43 5.78 12.71 -12.29
N PHE A 44 6.75 12.75 -11.39
CA PHE A 44 7.84 13.72 -11.39
C PHE A 44 9.18 13.00 -11.27
N TYR A 45 10.22 13.55 -11.89
CA TYR A 45 11.55 12.98 -11.82
C TYR A 45 12.31 13.59 -10.65
N ALA A 46 12.78 12.76 -9.74
CA ALA A 46 13.55 13.19 -8.58
C ALA A 46 14.38 12.05 -7.99
N ASN A 47 15.39 12.40 -7.21
CA ASN A 47 16.12 11.48 -6.37
C ASN A 47 15.53 11.50 -4.95
N ILE A 48 14.60 10.57 -4.67
CA ILE A 48 13.96 10.46 -3.34
C ILE A 48 14.64 9.38 -2.48
N THR A 49 15.10 8.30 -3.13
CA THR A 49 15.62 7.10 -2.44
C THR A 49 17.10 6.85 -2.67
N GLY A 50 17.86 7.86 -3.13
CA GLY A 50 19.28 7.73 -3.45
C GLY A 50 19.57 7.45 -4.93
N THR A 51 18.57 7.05 -5.71
CA THR A 51 18.68 6.87 -7.18
C THR A 51 17.64 7.74 -7.87
N PRO A 52 18.02 8.60 -8.84
CA PRO A 52 17.08 9.39 -9.60
C PRO A 52 16.11 8.50 -10.39
N SER A 53 14.81 8.74 -10.24
CA SER A 53 13.75 7.96 -10.89
C SER A 53 12.48 8.79 -11.11
N TRP A 54 11.58 8.27 -11.94
CA TRP A 54 10.22 8.78 -12.04
C TRP A 54 9.40 8.31 -10.85
N ASN A 55 8.86 9.24 -10.10
CA ASN A 55 8.09 8.99 -8.90
C ASN A 55 6.63 9.40 -9.15
N ALA A 56 5.70 8.52 -8.87
CA ALA A 56 4.28 8.83 -9.01
C ALA A 56 3.86 9.83 -7.91
N VAL A 57 3.08 10.85 -8.31
CA VAL A 57 2.34 11.64 -7.34
C VAL A 57 1.28 10.74 -6.74
N SER A 58 1.36 10.54 -5.44
CA SER A 58 0.40 9.72 -4.71
C SER A 58 -1.01 10.31 -4.88
N ARG A 59 -1.94 9.50 -5.35
CA ARG A 59 -3.35 9.78 -5.13
C ARG A 59 -3.64 9.44 -3.68
N GLU A 60 -4.32 10.31 -2.98
CA GLU A 60 -4.92 9.93 -1.72
C GLU A 60 -5.75 8.66 -1.96
N GLY A 61 -5.22 7.52 -1.54
CA GLY A 61 -5.86 6.23 -1.73
C GLY A 61 -7.10 6.19 -0.84
N ASN A 62 -8.19 5.66 -1.36
CA ASN A 62 -9.28 5.25 -0.50
C ASN A 62 -8.75 4.14 0.42
N VAL A 63 -8.38 4.51 1.65
CA VAL A 63 -7.98 3.54 2.67
C VAL A 63 -9.22 2.76 3.05
N VAL A 64 -9.36 1.57 2.51
CA VAL A 64 -10.43 0.66 2.89
C VAL A 64 -9.96 -0.13 4.10
N ILE A 65 -10.48 0.23 5.27
CA ILE A 65 -10.29 -0.58 6.47
C ILE A 65 -11.07 -1.88 6.29
N ALA A 66 -10.36 -2.99 6.28
CA ALA A 66 -10.92 -4.33 6.20
C ALA A 66 -10.92 -4.99 7.58
N ARG A 67 -11.90 -5.85 7.82
CA ARG A 67 -12.03 -6.58 9.07
C ARG A 67 -12.38 -8.04 8.81
N ASP A 68 -11.57 -8.94 9.34
CA ASP A 68 -11.87 -10.37 9.43
C ASP A 68 -12.22 -10.75 10.88
N ASN A 69 -13.23 -11.58 11.05
CA ASN A 69 -13.67 -12.05 12.36
C ASN A 69 -13.70 -13.58 12.37
N PHE A 70 -13.20 -14.14 13.47
CA PHE A 70 -13.22 -15.58 13.72
C PHE A 70 -13.66 -15.84 15.16
N THR A 71 -13.91 -17.11 15.47
CA THR A 71 -14.18 -17.56 16.83
C THR A 71 -13.16 -18.64 17.20
N GLY A 72 -12.48 -18.44 18.30
CA GLY A 72 -11.58 -19.43 18.89
C GLY A 72 -12.33 -20.70 19.28
N ASN A 73 -11.66 -21.84 19.17
CA ASN A 73 -12.21 -23.13 19.60
C ASN A 73 -11.36 -23.82 20.68
N GLY A 74 -10.30 -23.15 21.15
CA GLY A 74 -9.38 -23.68 22.16
C GLY A 74 -8.35 -24.69 21.62
N ILE A 75 -8.39 -25.02 20.32
CA ILE A 75 -7.55 -26.05 19.70
C ILE A 75 -6.80 -25.48 18.49
N ALA A 76 -7.51 -24.83 17.58
CA ALA A 76 -6.92 -24.25 16.37
C ALA A 76 -6.12 -23.00 16.68
N SER A 77 -4.88 -22.95 16.21
CA SER A 77 -4.03 -21.76 16.25
C SER A 77 -3.99 -21.01 14.93
N GLN A 78 -4.49 -21.60 13.83
CA GLN A 78 -4.42 -21.03 12.49
C GLN A 78 -5.81 -20.65 11.98
N PHE A 79 -5.90 -19.43 11.36
CA PHE A 79 -7.12 -18.90 10.75
C PHE A 79 -6.80 -18.26 9.40
N TRP A 80 -7.80 -18.19 8.50
CA TRP A 80 -7.65 -17.74 7.12
C TRP A 80 -8.37 -16.40 6.89
N PRO A 81 -7.66 -15.25 7.00
CA PRO A 81 -8.24 -13.97 6.62
C PRO A 81 -8.59 -13.95 5.13
N THR A 82 -9.69 -13.33 4.78
CA THR A 82 -10.19 -13.25 3.40
C THR A 82 -10.28 -11.82 2.86
N SER A 83 -10.29 -10.83 3.75
CA SER A 83 -10.42 -9.42 3.38
C SER A 83 -9.13 -8.82 2.85
N THR A 84 -7.98 -9.40 3.16
CA THR A 84 -6.66 -8.93 2.75
C THR A 84 -5.72 -10.12 2.56
N ASN A 85 -4.92 -10.09 1.50
CA ASN A 85 -3.85 -11.06 1.31
C ASN A 85 -2.64 -10.63 2.15
N PHE A 86 -2.36 -11.38 3.20
CA PHE A 86 -1.20 -11.19 4.05
C PHE A 86 -0.02 -12.05 3.60
N SER A 87 1.16 -11.65 3.96
CA SER A 87 2.41 -12.39 3.77
C SER A 87 3.19 -12.42 5.08
N SER A 88 4.14 -13.32 5.18
CA SER A 88 5.10 -13.31 6.29
C SER A 88 5.80 -11.93 6.36
N GLY A 89 5.82 -11.32 7.53
CA GLY A 89 6.34 -9.96 7.75
C GLY A 89 5.28 -8.85 7.78
N ASP A 90 4.00 -9.17 7.52
CA ASP A 90 2.90 -8.20 7.55
C ASP A 90 2.31 -7.99 8.95
N GLU A 91 2.86 -8.61 9.98
CA GLU A 91 2.32 -8.59 11.35
C GLU A 91 2.14 -7.17 11.89
N ASN A 92 3.02 -6.24 11.53
CA ASN A 92 2.96 -4.84 11.96
C ASN A 92 1.95 -3.97 11.17
N LYS A 93 1.28 -4.54 10.16
CA LYS A 93 0.29 -3.85 9.33
C LYS A 93 -1.16 -4.16 9.74
N VAL A 94 -1.34 -4.94 10.80
CA VAL A 94 -2.63 -5.46 11.24
C VAL A 94 -2.79 -5.26 12.74
N LEU A 95 -3.97 -4.83 13.15
CA LEU A 95 -4.37 -4.87 14.56
C LEU A 95 -5.16 -6.16 14.82
N VAL A 96 -4.68 -6.96 15.75
CA VAL A 96 -5.30 -8.24 16.12
C VAL A 96 -5.76 -8.21 17.56
N HIS A 97 -7.01 -8.59 17.78
CA HIS A 97 -7.59 -8.73 19.13
C HIS A 97 -8.14 -10.15 19.31
N VAL A 98 -7.98 -10.68 20.51
CA VAL A 98 -8.68 -11.86 21.00
C VAL A 98 -9.53 -11.43 22.19
N GLY A 99 -10.85 -11.43 22.01
CA GLY A 99 -11.74 -10.74 22.92
C GLY A 99 -11.45 -9.24 22.91
N THR A 100 -11.14 -8.68 24.09
CA THR A 100 -10.74 -7.28 24.26
C THR A 100 -9.23 -7.08 24.34
N VAL A 101 -8.44 -8.15 24.20
CA VAL A 101 -6.99 -8.12 24.40
C VAL A 101 -6.28 -7.97 23.06
N TYR A 102 -5.50 -6.91 22.94
CA TYR A 102 -4.60 -6.71 21.79
C TYR A 102 -3.51 -7.78 21.76
N GLN A 103 -3.23 -8.30 20.58
CA GLN A 103 -2.19 -9.29 20.34
C GLN A 103 -0.94 -8.61 19.79
N ILE A 104 0.19 -8.86 20.44
CA ILE A 104 1.48 -8.28 20.03
C ILE A 104 1.99 -8.99 18.77
N PRO A 105 2.28 -8.24 17.67
CA PRO A 105 2.86 -8.80 16.45
C PRO A 105 4.13 -9.61 16.73
N VAL A 106 4.33 -10.68 15.98
CA VAL A 106 5.48 -11.60 16.05
C VAL A 106 5.56 -12.39 17.37
N THR A 107 5.07 -11.82 18.48
CA THR A 107 5.08 -12.47 19.81
C THR A 107 3.86 -13.36 20.01
N ASN A 108 2.66 -12.84 19.79
CA ASN A 108 1.42 -13.57 20.00
C ASN A 108 0.88 -14.22 18.72
N TYR A 109 1.27 -13.71 17.57
CA TYR A 109 0.91 -14.26 16.26
C TYR A 109 1.93 -13.93 15.18
N THR A 110 1.91 -14.70 14.10
CA THR A 110 2.67 -14.47 12.85
C THR A 110 1.75 -14.70 11.65
N PHE A 111 2.19 -14.27 10.47
CA PHE A 111 1.60 -14.70 9.20
C PHE A 111 2.52 -15.69 8.49
N ASN A 112 1.95 -16.73 7.89
CA ASN A 112 2.71 -17.64 7.05
C ASN A 112 2.77 -17.16 5.59
N GLY A 113 3.55 -17.85 4.75
CA GLY A 113 3.67 -17.51 3.33
C GLY A 113 2.38 -17.64 2.50
N SER A 114 1.32 -18.26 3.06
CA SER A 114 -0.01 -18.38 2.45
C SER A 114 -1.00 -17.33 3.00
N GLY A 115 -0.55 -16.38 3.82
CA GLY A 115 -1.37 -15.30 4.35
C GLY A 115 -2.25 -15.67 5.54
N ASN A 116 -2.06 -16.85 6.12
CA ASN A 116 -2.84 -17.25 7.29
C ASN A 116 -2.21 -16.71 8.57
N ILE A 117 -3.05 -16.24 9.50
CA ILE A 117 -2.60 -15.89 10.84
C ILE A 117 -2.40 -17.16 11.67
N ILE A 118 -1.27 -17.23 12.38
CA ILE A 118 -0.91 -18.32 13.27
C ILE A 118 -0.66 -17.73 14.66
N PHE A 119 -1.51 -18.07 15.62
CA PHE A 119 -1.32 -17.67 17.02
C PHE A 119 -0.29 -18.57 17.72
N ALA A 120 0.52 -17.97 18.60
CA ALA A 120 1.49 -18.70 19.42
C ALA A 120 0.80 -19.69 20.39
N SER A 121 -0.44 -19.41 20.78
CA SER A 121 -1.30 -20.32 21.55
C SER A 121 -2.72 -20.27 21.00
N PRO A 122 -3.43 -21.41 20.92
CA PRO A 122 -4.80 -21.43 20.42
C PRO A 122 -5.70 -20.46 21.21
N PRO A 123 -6.44 -19.55 20.55
CA PRO A 123 -7.43 -18.73 21.22
C PRO A 123 -8.52 -19.57 21.89
N ALA A 124 -8.89 -19.18 23.11
CA ALA A 124 -9.85 -19.93 23.93
C ALA A 124 -11.18 -20.19 23.18
N GLY A 125 -11.85 -21.29 23.53
CA GLY A 125 -13.15 -21.62 22.95
C GLY A 125 -14.18 -20.52 23.21
N GLY A 126 -14.84 -20.04 22.14
CA GLY A 126 -15.79 -18.94 22.17
C GLY A 126 -15.19 -17.55 22.16
N ALA A 127 -13.86 -17.39 22.23
CA ALA A 127 -13.23 -16.09 22.14
C ALA A 127 -13.39 -15.48 20.75
N ALA A 128 -13.88 -14.24 20.67
CA ALA A 128 -13.94 -13.49 19.42
C ALA A 128 -12.52 -13.10 18.99
N ILE A 129 -12.17 -13.34 17.73
CA ILE A 129 -10.90 -12.95 17.13
C ILE A 129 -11.22 -11.91 16.06
N THR A 130 -10.60 -10.73 16.15
CA THR A 130 -10.80 -9.64 15.18
C THR A 130 -9.47 -9.18 14.62
N LEU A 131 -9.34 -9.19 13.31
CA LEU A 131 -8.24 -8.61 12.56
C LEU A 131 -8.74 -7.33 11.87
N ILE A 132 -8.02 -6.23 12.04
CA ILE A 132 -8.30 -4.96 11.37
C ILE A 132 -7.07 -4.60 10.55
N SER A 133 -7.24 -4.42 9.24
CA SER A 133 -6.18 -4.13 8.29
C SER A 133 -6.53 -2.97 7.37
N GLY A 134 -5.63 -2.61 6.45
CA GLY A 134 -5.85 -1.51 5.54
C GLY A 134 -5.18 -0.19 5.97
N PHE A 135 -4.38 -0.21 7.03
CA PHE A 135 -3.66 0.98 7.51
C PHE A 135 -2.47 1.38 6.63
N ALA A 136 -1.99 0.47 5.79
CA ALA A 136 -0.87 0.75 4.89
C ALA A 136 -1.40 1.44 3.63
N SER A 137 -1.10 2.73 3.46
CA SER A 137 -1.11 3.32 2.13
C SER A 137 0.06 2.70 1.37
N THR A 138 -0.22 1.87 0.39
CA THR A 138 0.81 1.42 -0.53
C THR A 138 1.27 2.62 -1.34
N VAL A 139 2.38 3.23 -0.96
CA VAL A 139 3.20 3.97 -1.92
C VAL A 139 3.72 2.88 -2.84
N SER A 140 3.07 2.68 -3.98
CA SER A 140 3.59 1.80 -5.02
C SER A 140 4.86 2.44 -5.57
N THR A 141 5.99 2.06 -5.03
CA THR A 141 7.26 2.21 -5.73
C THR A 141 7.17 1.29 -6.94
N LEU A 142 7.04 1.87 -8.11
CA LEU A 142 7.21 1.14 -9.35
C LEU A 142 8.67 0.65 -9.40
N ALA A 143 8.85 -0.65 -9.34
CA ALA A 143 10.09 -1.28 -9.73
C ALA A 143 10.24 -1.18 -11.26
#